data_445e5076440c2ddcbf6ebd4429b58007
#
_entry.id   445e5076440c2ddcbf6ebd4429b58007
#
_cell.length_a   1.000
_cell.length_b   1.000
_cell.length_c   1.000
_cell.angle_alpha   90.00
_cell.angle_beta   90.00
_cell.angle_gamma   90.00
#
_symmetry.space_group_name_H-M   'P 1'
#
loop_
_entity.id
_entity.type
_entity.pdbx_description
1 polymer ?
#
loop_
_entity_poly.entity_id
_entity_poly.type
_entity_poly.pdbx_seq_one_letter_code
_entity_poly.pdbx_strand_id
1 'polypeptide(L)'
;MDAATDVTLLARARAGEGEAFGLIFDRHRDRVLRHSLRLVPSWHDAEEVVAVTFLEAWRKRDRVRFVDGSLLPWLLVTAANVARNVSRSARRYAALLDKLPAPLAPAAASSDGSATEALRALSLADRQVITLSVLEGFSEAEIAAALGIARGTVKSRLSRAKQRLATGLGPALLERTSS
;
A
#
# COMPACT_ATOMS: atom_id res chain seq x y z
N MET A 1 1.99 31.18 -4.52
CA MET A 1 0.94 30.49 -5.32
C MET A 1 0.62 29.20 -4.59
N ASP A 2 -0.48 29.17 -3.82
CA ASP A 2 -0.86 27.98 -3.07
C ASP A 2 -1.10 26.81 -4.05
N ALA A 3 -0.39 25.72 -3.84
CA ALA A 3 -0.59 24.53 -4.65
C ALA A 3 -2.02 24.01 -4.42
N ALA A 4 -2.80 23.90 -5.49
CA ALA A 4 -4.18 23.43 -5.40
C ALA A 4 -4.28 22.12 -4.61
N THR A 5 -5.23 22.00 -3.68
CA THR A 5 -5.44 20.80 -2.88
C THR A 5 -5.94 19.63 -3.73
N ASP A 6 -5.77 18.41 -3.26
CA ASP A 6 -6.30 17.22 -3.97
C ASP A 6 -7.82 17.29 -4.16
N VAL A 7 -8.52 17.88 -3.20
CA VAL A 7 -9.98 18.13 -3.28
C VAL A 7 -10.30 19.02 -4.48
N THR A 8 -9.59 20.15 -4.62
CA THR A 8 -9.77 21.10 -5.72
C THR A 8 -9.40 20.45 -7.07
N LEU A 9 -8.26 19.74 -7.12
CA LEU A 9 -7.81 19.07 -8.35
C LEU A 9 -8.81 17.99 -8.78
N LEU A 10 -9.33 17.21 -7.85
CA LEU A 10 -10.30 16.18 -8.20
C LEU A 10 -11.64 16.75 -8.63
N ALA A 11 -12.08 17.88 -8.04
CA ALA A 11 -13.29 18.59 -8.49
C ALA A 11 -13.13 19.06 -9.94
N ARG A 12 -11.99 19.65 -10.31
CA ARG A 12 -11.68 20.04 -11.68
C ARG A 12 -11.64 18.85 -12.63
N ALA A 13 -11.01 17.74 -12.22
CA ALA A 13 -10.97 16.51 -13.00
C ALA A 13 -12.38 15.95 -13.26
N ARG A 14 -13.31 16.04 -12.29
CA ARG A 14 -14.72 15.68 -12.46
C ARG A 14 -15.47 16.57 -13.43
N ALA A 15 -15.06 17.85 -13.49
CA ALA A 15 -15.61 18.82 -14.45
C ALA A 15 -15.08 18.65 -15.89
N GLY A 16 -14.20 17.64 -16.12
CA GLY A 16 -13.67 17.32 -17.46
C GLY A 16 -12.24 17.78 -17.69
N GLU A 17 -11.59 18.44 -16.72
CA GLU A 17 -10.20 18.86 -16.82
C GLU A 17 -9.24 17.66 -16.53
N GLY A 18 -8.95 16.85 -17.53
CA GLY A 18 -8.11 15.65 -17.37
C GLY A 18 -6.71 15.95 -16.81
N GLU A 19 -6.13 17.10 -17.14
CA GLU A 19 -4.83 17.55 -16.62
C GLU A 19 -4.81 17.70 -15.09
N ALA A 20 -5.96 18.08 -14.49
CA ALA A 20 -6.05 18.19 -13.04
C ALA A 20 -5.84 16.85 -12.33
N PHE A 21 -6.27 15.73 -12.93
CA PHE A 21 -5.96 14.41 -12.41
C PHE A 21 -4.49 14.02 -12.62
N GLY A 22 -3.87 14.46 -13.71
CA GLY A 22 -2.44 14.33 -13.94
C GLY A 22 -1.61 14.96 -12.81
N LEU A 23 -2.00 16.13 -12.30
CA LEU A 23 -1.35 16.78 -11.17
C LEU A 23 -1.49 15.96 -9.86
N ILE A 24 -2.61 15.27 -9.65
CA ILE A 24 -2.77 14.34 -8.53
C ILE A 24 -1.83 13.13 -8.69
N PHE A 25 -1.73 12.61 -9.91
CA PHE A 25 -0.82 11.51 -10.23
C PHE A 25 0.63 11.90 -9.94
N ASP A 26 1.11 13.01 -10.49
CA ASP A 26 2.50 13.49 -10.31
C ASP A 26 2.84 13.73 -8.83
N ARG A 27 1.89 14.28 -8.06
CA ARG A 27 2.06 14.54 -6.63
C ARG A 27 2.24 13.28 -5.79
N HIS A 28 1.52 12.21 -6.12
CA HIS A 28 1.43 11.04 -5.25
C HIS A 28 2.10 9.77 -5.79
N ARG A 29 2.43 9.74 -7.10
CA ARG A 29 2.99 8.54 -7.77
C ARG A 29 4.18 7.96 -7.03
N ASP A 30 5.16 8.77 -6.69
CA ASP A 30 6.40 8.29 -6.07
C ASP A 30 6.17 7.72 -4.67
N ARG A 31 5.21 8.29 -3.93
CA ARG A 31 4.86 7.78 -2.60
C ARG A 31 4.10 6.46 -2.69
N VAL A 32 3.16 6.36 -3.62
CA VAL A 32 2.44 5.11 -3.91
C VAL A 32 3.41 4.03 -4.40
N LEU A 33 4.38 4.37 -5.26
CA LEU A 33 5.40 3.42 -5.75
C LEU A 33 6.26 2.88 -4.61
N ARG A 34 6.83 3.76 -3.76
CA ARG A 34 7.61 3.32 -2.60
C ARG A 34 6.81 2.44 -1.64
N HIS A 35 5.54 2.76 -1.44
CA HIS A 35 4.63 1.92 -0.66
C HIS A 35 4.43 0.55 -1.30
N SER A 36 4.20 0.51 -2.60
CA SER A 36 3.97 -0.71 -3.38
C SER A 36 5.19 -1.64 -3.37
N LEU A 37 6.41 -1.10 -3.48
CA LEU A 37 7.67 -1.88 -3.41
C LEU A 37 7.84 -2.67 -2.11
N ARG A 38 7.20 -2.24 -1.01
CA ARG A 38 7.19 -2.98 0.26
C ARG A 38 6.16 -4.11 0.30
N LEU A 39 5.25 -4.15 -0.66
CA LEU A 39 4.09 -5.05 -0.67
C LEU A 39 4.23 -6.17 -1.70
N VAL A 40 4.98 -5.93 -2.77
CA VAL A 40 5.18 -6.87 -3.88
C VAL A 40 6.67 -7.17 -4.10
N PRO A 41 7.03 -8.32 -4.71
CA PRO A 41 8.42 -8.74 -4.81
C PRO A 41 9.24 -8.03 -5.89
N SER A 42 8.61 -7.50 -6.94
CA SER A 42 9.32 -6.93 -8.07
C SER A 42 8.97 -5.47 -8.34
N TRP A 43 9.90 -4.76 -8.97
CA TRP A 43 9.66 -3.39 -9.47
C TRP A 43 8.49 -3.34 -10.45
N HIS A 44 8.44 -4.31 -11.36
CA HIS A 44 7.36 -4.42 -12.36
C HIS A 44 5.98 -4.55 -11.70
N ASP A 45 5.86 -5.45 -10.71
CA ASP A 45 4.62 -5.58 -9.94
C ASP A 45 4.25 -4.28 -9.22
N ALA A 46 5.24 -3.54 -8.71
CA ALA A 46 4.99 -2.26 -8.04
C ALA A 46 4.48 -1.19 -9.02
N GLU A 47 5.01 -1.14 -10.23
CA GLU A 47 4.50 -0.24 -11.29
C GLU A 47 3.08 -0.62 -11.71
N GLU A 48 2.77 -1.91 -11.83
CA GLU A 48 1.41 -2.39 -12.07
C GLU A 48 0.46 -1.95 -10.95
N VAL A 49 0.88 -2.10 -9.70
CA VAL A 49 0.09 -1.64 -8.54
C VAL A 49 -0.18 -0.14 -8.62
N VAL A 50 0.83 0.67 -8.97
CA VAL A 50 0.65 2.13 -9.16
C VAL A 50 -0.37 2.41 -10.26
N ALA A 51 -0.19 1.83 -11.44
CA ALA A 51 -1.08 2.06 -12.58
C ALA A 51 -2.53 1.70 -12.24
N VAL A 52 -2.76 0.52 -11.68
CA VAL A 52 -4.10 0.06 -11.27
C VAL A 52 -4.68 0.92 -10.15
N THR A 53 -3.87 1.36 -9.20
CA THR A 53 -4.31 2.24 -8.09
C THR A 53 -4.87 3.57 -8.62
N PHE A 54 -4.17 4.23 -9.53
CA PHE A 54 -4.63 5.49 -10.10
C PHE A 54 -5.80 5.29 -11.07
N LEU A 55 -5.86 4.19 -11.80
CA LEU A 55 -7.04 3.82 -12.60
C LEU A 55 -8.28 3.62 -11.71
N GLU A 56 -8.14 2.95 -10.58
CA GLU A 56 -9.23 2.79 -9.60
C GLU A 56 -9.62 4.14 -8.97
N ALA A 57 -8.66 5.03 -8.71
CA ALA A 57 -8.94 6.38 -8.24
C ALA A 57 -9.75 7.17 -9.26
N TRP A 58 -9.39 7.09 -10.54
CA TRP A 58 -10.15 7.70 -11.62
C TRP A 58 -11.56 7.14 -11.76
N ARG A 59 -11.69 5.82 -11.76
CA ARG A 59 -12.99 5.14 -11.88
C ARG A 59 -13.92 5.44 -10.70
N LYS A 60 -13.36 5.57 -9.50
CA LYS A 60 -14.10 5.82 -8.25
C LYS A 60 -14.02 7.27 -7.79
N ARG A 61 -13.63 8.21 -8.65
CA ARG A 61 -13.39 9.62 -8.31
C ARG A 61 -14.54 10.30 -7.56
N ASP A 62 -15.78 9.81 -7.72
CA ASP A 62 -16.95 10.31 -7.00
C ASP A 62 -17.12 9.72 -5.59
N ARG A 63 -16.36 8.67 -5.26
CA ARG A 63 -16.48 7.91 -4.01
C ARG A 63 -15.17 7.85 -3.21
N VAL A 64 -14.12 8.50 -3.67
CA VAL A 64 -12.85 8.56 -2.93
C VAL A 64 -13.04 9.30 -1.60
N ARG A 65 -12.18 8.98 -0.64
CA ARG A 65 -12.17 9.62 0.68
C ARG A 65 -10.92 10.47 0.80
N PHE A 66 -11.11 11.70 1.25
CA PHE A 66 -10.02 12.58 1.62
C PHE A 66 -9.78 12.50 3.13
N VAL A 67 -8.53 12.61 3.52
CA VAL A 67 -8.10 12.78 4.91
C VAL A 67 -7.27 14.04 4.95
N ASP A 68 -7.69 15.03 5.72
CA ASP A 68 -7.07 16.36 5.79
C ASP A 68 -6.81 17.00 4.41
N GLY A 69 -7.79 16.85 3.52
CA GLY A 69 -7.72 17.40 2.15
C GLY A 69 -6.81 16.61 1.19
N SER A 70 -6.17 15.53 1.63
CA SER A 70 -5.31 14.68 0.82
C SER A 70 -5.99 13.39 0.38
N LEU A 71 -5.72 12.98 -0.86
CA LEU A 71 -6.13 11.70 -1.44
C LEU A 71 -5.17 10.55 -1.08
N LEU A 72 -3.96 10.88 -0.63
CA LEU A 72 -2.88 9.93 -0.41
C LEU A 72 -3.27 8.73 0.49
N PRO A 73 -3.94 8.90 1.65
CA PRO A 73 -4.30 7.76 2.49
C PRO A 73 -5.20 6.76 1.77
N TRP A 74 -6.15 7.25 0.98
CA TRP A 74 -7.02 6.40 0.17
C TRP A 74 -6.25 5.68 -0.94
N LEU A 75 -5.30 6.34 -1.60
CA LEU A 75 -4.43 5.73 -2.61
C LEU A 75 -3.59 4.61 -2.02
N LEU A 76 -2.99 4.80 -0.83
CA LEU A 76 -2.17 3.78 -0.18
C LEU A 76 -2.98 2.55 0.25
N VAL A 77 -4.21 2.76 0.75
CA VAL A 77 -5.14 1.66 1.05
C VAL A 77 -5.51 0.89 -0.22
N THR A 78 -5.78 1.61 -1.30
CA THR A 78 -6.11 1.01 -2.59
C THR A 78 -4.91 0.24 -3.16
N ALA A 79 -3.70 0.81 -3.10
CA ALA A 79 -2.47 0.15 -3.52
C ALA A 79 -2.23 -1.16 -2.75
N ALA A 80 -2.46 -1.19 -1.43
CA ALA A 80 -2.34 -2.41 -0.64
C ALA A 80 -3.34 -3.50 -1.07
N ASN A 81 -4.57 -3.11 -1.44
CA ASN A 81 -5.58 -4.04 -1.95
C ASN A 81 -5.20 -4.59 -3.33
N VAL A 82 -4.70 -3.73 -4.22
CA VAL A 82 -4.21 -4.10 -5.56
C VAL A 82 -3.01 -5.03 -5.45
N ALA A 83 -2.01 -4.69 -4.63
CA ALA A 83 -0.81 -5.50 -4.39
C ALA A 83 -1.15 -6.94 -3.95
N ARG A 84 -2.19 -7.10 -3.12
CA ARG A 84 -2.68 -8.43 -2.74
C ARG A 84 -3.18 -9.23 -3.95
N ASN A 85 -3.91 -8.58 -4.87
CA ASN A 85 -4.46 -9.24 -6.05
C ASN A 85 -3.35 -9.62 -7.02
N VAL A 86 -2.38 -8.73 -7.26
CA VAL A 86 -1.17 -8.99 -8.07
C VAL A 86 -0.40 -10.18 -7.49
N SER A 87 -0.07 -10.17 -6.20
CA SER A 87 0.64 -11.28 -5.53
C SER A 87 -0.12 -12.61 -5.58
N ARG A 88 -1.44 -12.59 -5.52
CA ARG A 88 -2.27 -13.79 -5.63
C ARG A 88 -2.26 -14.34 -7.05
N SER A 89 -2.30 -13.46 -8.05
CA SER A 89 -2.23 -13.84 -9.47
C SER A 89 -0.87 -14.46 -9.79
N ALA A 90 0.22 -13.83 -9.36
CA ALA A 90 1.58 -14.33 -9.54
C ALA A 90 1.77 -15.73 -8.92
N ARG A 91 1.27 -15.95 -7.68
CA ARG A 91 1.34 -17.28 -7.03
C ARG A 91 0.53 -18.33 -7.78
N ARG A 92 -0.64 -18.01 -8.30
CA ARG A 92 -1.45 -18.96 -9.10
C ARG A 92 -0.72 -19.31 -10.40
N TYR A 93 -0.10 -18.33 -11.03
CA TYR A 93 0.67 -18.55 -12.26
C TYR A 93 1.91 -19.42 -11.99
N ALA A 94 2.66 -19.14 -10.94
CA ALA A 94 3.79 -19.98 -10.51
C ALA A 94 3.35 -21.43 -10.24
N ALA A 95 2.26 -21.63 -9.49
CA ALA A 95 1.72 -22.97 -9.22
C ALA A 95 1.20 -23.70 -10.47
N LEU A 96 0.87 -22.99 -11.54
CA LEU A 96 0.54 -23.59 -12.84
C LEU A 96 1.81 -23.98 -13.59
N LEU A 97 2.85 -23.12 -13.56
CA LEU A 97 4.15 -23.41 -14.18
C LEU A 97 4.85 -24.60 -13.49
N ASP A 98 4.75 -24.76 -12.17
CA ASP A 98 5.31 -25.90 -11.44
C ASP A 98 4.70 -27.26 -11.87
N LYS A 99 3.58 -27.25 -12.57
CA LYS A 99 2.94 -28.46 -13.13
C LYS A 99 3.40 -28.78 -14.56
N LEU A 100 4.19 -27.88 -15.18
CA LEU A 100 4.79 -28.10 -16.49
C LEU A 100 6.22 -28.60 -16.33
N PRO A 101 6.73 -29.52 -17.21
CA PRO A 101 8.14 -29.92 -17.17
C PRO A 101 9.01 -28.66 -17.41
N ALA A 102 9.90 -28.39 -16.46
CA ALA A 102 10.58 -27.13 -16.28
C ALA A 102 11.38 -26.61 -17.47
N PRO A 103 11.23 -25.32 -17.80
CA PRO A 103 12.37 -24.45 -18.10
C PRO A 103 12.71 -23.65 -16.85
N LEU A 104 14.00 -23.45 -16.63
CA LEU A 104 14.62 -22.74 -15.51
C LEU A 104 13.88 -21.45 -15.15
N ALA A 105 13.24 -21.45 -13.98
CA ALA A 105 12.67 -20.25 -13.41
C ALA A 105 13.79 -19.30 -12.99
N PRO A 106 13.75 -18.00 -13.36
CA PRO A 106 14.65 -17.05 -12.76
C PRO A 106 14.27 -16.91 -11.29
N ALA A 107 15.20 -17.23 -10.41
CA ALA A 107 15.08 -17.02 -8.98
C ALA A 107 14.95 -15.52 -8.71
N ALA A 108 13.77 -15.07 -8.40
CA ALA A 108 13.53 -13.76 -7.82
C ALA A 108 13.94 -13.80 -6.34
N ALA A 109 15.22 -13.83 -6.10
CA ALA A 109 15.80 -13.62 -4.79
C ALA A 109 16.07 -12.14 -4.61
N SER A 110 15.08 -11.39 -4.21
CA SER A 110 15.30 -10.14 -3.51
C SER A 110 15.58 -10.51 -2.06
N SER A 111 16.81 -10.37 -1.63
CA SER A 111 17.24 -10.39 -0.23
C SER A 111 16.70 -9.15 0.50
N ASP A 112 15.40 -8.99 0.51
CA ASP A 112 14.71 -8.04 1.36
C ASP A 112 14.61 -8.67 2.75
N GLY A 113 15.30 -8.05 3.72
CA GLY A 113 15.56 -8.58 5.02
C GLY A 113 14.32 -9.07 5.79
N SER A 114 14.59 -9.73 6.90
CA SER A 114 13.63 -10.34 7.83
C SER A 114 12.37 -9.48 8.12
N ALA A 115 12.49 -8.15 8.03
CA ALA A 115 11.38 -7.21 8.25
C ALA A 115 10.28 -7.29 7.17
N THR A 116 10.65 -7.40 5.89
CA THR A 116 9.68 -7.53 4.79
C THR A 116 8.97 -8.86 4.85
N GLU A 117 9.69 -9.92 5.18
CA GLU A 117 9.12 -11.25 5.36
C GLU A 117 8.16 -11.30 6.56
N ALA A 118 8.53 -10.69 7.68
CA ALA A 118 7.67 -10.56 8.85
C ALA A 118 6.38 -9.76 8.53
N LEU A 119 6.48 -8.67 7.76
CA LEU A 119 5.30 -7.95 7.29
C LEU A 119 4.42 -8.82 6.38
N ARG A 120 5.01 -9.64 5.51
CA ARG A 120 4.28 -10.56 4.63
C ARG A 120 3.55 -11.67 5.40
N ALA A 121 4.05 -12.06 6.57
CA ALA A 121 3.41 -13.04 7.44
C ALA A 121 2.16 -12.51 8.17
N LEU A 122 1.98 -11.18 8.25
CA LEU A 122 0.79 -10.57 8.83
C LEU A 122 -0.45 -10.80 7.96
N SER A 123 -1.64 -10.82 8.61
CA SER A 123 -2.89 -10.71 7.86
C SER A 123 -2.89 -9.41 7.04
N LEU A 124 -3.62 -9.39 5.90
CA LEU A 124 -3.70 -8.17 5.10
C LEU A 124 -4.18 -6.97 5.93
N ALA A 125 -5.21 -7.18 6.76
CA ALA A 125 -5.80 -6.12 7.56
C ALA A 125 -4.83 -5.56 8.60
N ASP A 126 -4.02 -6.43 9.24
CA ASP A 126 -3.00 -6.01 10.21
C ASP A 126 -1.82 -5.34 9.49
N ARG A 127 -1.42 -5.86 8.32
CA ARG A 127 -0.36 -5.28 7.48
C ARG A 127 -0.72 -3.87 6.99
N GLN A 128 -1.94 -3.67 6.48
CA GLN A 128 -2.41 -2.35 6.06
C GLN A 128 -2.29 -1.32 7.19
N VAL A 129 -2.76 -1.67 8.38
CA VAL A 129 -2.77 -0.74 9.51
C VAL A 129 -1.36 -0.42 9.99
N ILE A 130 -0.48 -1.43 10.13
CA ILE A 130 0.90 -1.23 10.60
C ILE A 130 1.72 -0.44 9.57
N THR A 131 1.55 -0.70 8.27
CA THR A 131 2.25 0.01 7.21
C THR A 131 1.84 1.48 7.17
N LEU A 132 0.55 1.78 7.25
CA LEU A 132 0.07 3.16 7.28
C LEU A 132 0.54 3.90 8.54
N SER A 133 0.56 3.24 9.70
CA SER A 133 0.97 3.87 10.95
C SER A 133 2.49 4.09 11.03
N VAL A 134 3.28 3.02 10.81
CA VAL A 134 4.72 3.03 11.08
C VAL A 134 5.52 3.56 9.90
N LEU A 135 5.17 3.18 8.67
CA LEU A 135 5.94 3.55 7.48
C LEU A 135 5.46 4.85 6.85
N GLU A 136 4.18 5.15 6.95
CA GLU A 136 3.58 6.35 6.36
C GLU A 136 3.28 7.45 7.38
N GLY A 137 3.34 7.14 8.69
CA GLY A 137 3.20 8.10 9.78
C GLY A 137 1.77 8.57 10.05
N PHE A 138 0.74 7.85 9.55
CA PHE A 138 -0.64 8.23 9.80
C PHE A 138 -1.09 7.90 11.21
N SER A 139 -1.87 8.81 11.79
CA SER A 139 -2.57 8.60 13.06
C SER A 139 -3.66 7.52 12.96
N GLU A 140 -4.07 6.98 14.09
CA GLU A 140 -5.19 6.03 14.15
C GLU A 140 -6.50 6.60 13.57
N ALA A 141 -6.72 7.92 13.73
CA ALA A 141 -7.90 8.59 13.20
C ALA A 141 -7.87 8.67 11.65
N GLU A 142 -6.74 9.05 11.08
CA GLU A 142 -6.55 9.10 9.62
C GLU A 142 -6.66 7.72 8.99
N ILE A 143 -6.06 6.70 9.62
CA ILE A 143 -6.16 5.31 9.18
C ILE A 143 -7.61 4.82 9.22
N ALA A 144 -8.35 5.13 10.30
CA ALA A 144 -9.76 4.79 10.43
C ALA A 144 -10.60 5.43 9.32
N ALA A 145 -10.36 6.71 9.04
CA ALA A 145 -11.02 7.44 7.97
C ALA A 145 -10.69 6.86 6.58
N ALA A 146 -9.42 6.59 6.29
CA ALA A 146 -8.96 6.02 5.02
C ALA A 146 -9.53 4.62 4.75
N LEU A 147 -9.51 3.74 5.77
CA LEU A 147 -10.03 2.38 5.69
C LEU A 147 -11.56 2.29 5.82
N GLY A 148 -12.21 3.31 6.36
CA GLY A 148 -13.64 3.31 6.65
C GLY A 148 -14.04 2.32 7.75
N ILE A 149 -13.22 2.21 8.81
CA ILE A 149 -13.43 1.34 9.98
C ILE A 149 -13.39 2.15 11.27
N ALA A 150 -13.90 1.58 12.36
CA ALA A 150 -13.85 2.22 13.67
C ALA A 150 -12.38 2.37 14.17
N ARG A 151 -12.06 3.49 14.85
CA ARG A 151 -10.74 3.75 15.43
C ARG A 151 -10.31 2.64 16.41
N GLY A 152 -11.25 2.09 17.19
CA GLY A 152 -10.99 0.95 18.07
C GLY A 152 -10.53 -0.30 17.32
N THR A 153 -11.02 -0.52 16.09
CA THR A 153 -10.58 -1.59 15.20
C THR A 153 -9.15 -1.34 14.71
N VAL A 154 -8.78 -0.09 14.38
CA VAL A 154 -7.41 0.28 14.04
C VAL A 154 -6.48 -0.03 15.20
N LYS A 155 -6.81 0.43 16.41
CA LYS A 155 -6.01 0.21 17.62
C LYS A 155 -5.78 -1.28 17.89
N SER A 156 -6.82 -2.10 17.82
CA SER A 156 -6.70 -3.55 18.06
C SER A 156 -5.87 -4.26 17.00
N ARG A 157 -5.98 -3.86 15.72
CA ARG A 157 -5.15 -4.39 14.63
C ARG A 157 -3.68 -3.98 14.78
N LEU A 158 -3.41 -2.72 15.15
CA LEU A 158 -2.06 -2.24 15.42
C LEU A 158 -1.40 -3.03 16.54
N SER A 159 -2.11 -3.23 17.64
CA SER A 159 -1.61 -4.02 18.77
C SER A 159 -1.23 -5.45 18.34
N ARG A 160 -2.12 -6.14 17.63
CA ARG A 160 -1.84 -7.49 17.11
C ARG A 160 -0.68 -7.52 16.12
N ALA A 161 -0.61 -6.55 15.19
CA ALA A 161 0.46 -6.46 14.23
C ALA A 161 1.82 -6.28 14.91
N LYS A 162 1.91 -5.35 15.86
CA LYS A 162 3.12 -5.11 16.65
C LYS A 162 3.55 -6.36 17.42
N GLN A 163 2.63 -7.03 18.08
CA GLN A 163 2.91 -8.25 18.83
C GLN A 163 3.45 -9.37 17.93
N ARG A 164 2.84 -9.59 16.76
CA ARG A 164 3.31 -10.61 15.79
C ARG A 164 4.65 -10.27 15.20
N LEU A 165 4.92 -8.99 14.92
CA LEU A 165 6.24 -8.56 14.44
C LEU A 165 7.31 -8.74 15.52
N ALA A 166 7.02 -8.41 16.78
CA ALA A 166 7.95 -8.62 17.89
C ALA A 166 8.30 -10.09 18.08
N THR A 167 7.34 -11.00 17.93
CA THR A 167 7.60 -12.45 18.02
C THR A 167 8.30 -13.01 16.78
N GLY A 168 8.07 -12.44 15.60
CA GLY A 168 8.64 -12.90 14.33
C GLY A 168 10.05 -12.40 14.04
N LEU A 169 10.42 -11.24 14.58
CA LEU A 169 11.73 -10.59 14.30
C LEU A 169 12.81 -10.87 15.37
N GLY A 170 12.45 -11.50 16.49
CA GLY A 170 13.35 -11.69 17.62
C GLY A 170 13.76 -10.35 18.30
N PRO A 171 14.49 -10.40 19.42
CA PRO A 171 14.86 -9.20 20.19
C PRO A 171 15.84 -8.24 19.48
N ALA A 172 16.51 -8.66 18.41
CA ALA A 172 17.60 -7.93 17.76
C ALA A 172 17.21 -6.63 17.02
N LEU A 173 15.94 -6.38 16.76
CA LEU A 173 15.47 -5.19 16.01
C LEU A 173 14.81 -4.12 16.88
N LEU A 174 14.45 -4.43 18.11
CA LEU A 174 13.82 -3.48 19.02
C LEU A 174 14.84 -2.48 19.61
N GLU A 175 16.13 -2.82 19.61
CA GLU A 175 17.21 -1.97 20.13
C GLU A 175 17.62 -0.83 19.19
N ARG A 176 17.31 -0.92 17.89
CA ARG A 176 17.70 0.09 16.88
C ARG A 176 16.74 1.28 16.76
N THR A 177 15.59 1.26 17.44
CA THR A 177 14.57 2.32 17.35
C THR A 177 14.58 3.23 18.59
N SER A 178 15.54 3.03 19.52
CA SER A 178 15.67 3.82 20.76
C SER A 178 16.97 4.64 20.82
N SER A 179 17.57 4.96 19.68
CA SER A 179 18.72 5.89 19.62
C SER A 179 18.45 7.03 18.70
#